data_de398015afd3d457784c9eeb04a2a4b2
#
_entry.id   de398015afd3d457784c9eeb04a2a4b2
#
_cell.length_a   1.000
_cell.length_b   1.000
_cell.length_c   1.000
_cell.angle_alpha   90.00
_cell.angle_beta   90.00
_cell.angle_gamma   90.00
#
_symmetry.space_group_name_H-M   'P 1'
#
loop_
_entity.id
_entity.type
_entity.pdbx_description
1 polymer ?
#
loop_
_entity_poly.entity_id
_entity_poly.type
_entity_poly.pdbx_seq_one_letter_code
_entity_poly.pdbx_strand_id
1 'polypeptide(L)'
;MKLEHWGSLIGLVREKRPLIHCITNYVTARDTANAILACGGSPVMADQPEEVKEVTGISDCLLLNTGTPNKHSKTAMKKAGREANRLHHPVILDPVGIGVSAYRMDLILEVLKNVKITVIRGNASEIRILLNILTDVTSKSNQPPSHGVDASPEDQITGDNITGLVETAKALSAMTGAVTVITGITDIVSTGSETRLIKNGCSEMAQITGSGCMLDGVIASYVAAVQDFSSSDTGQSGLLKAVSLATAVYGLCGERAAQKTKESQGGTGSFHQFFMDEISRCGESDLKGGLNIEIS
;
A
#
# COMPACT_ATOMS: atom_id res chain seq x y z
N MET A 1 -11.13 -11.53 18.68
CA MET A 1 -11.55 -12.02 17.34
C MET A 1 -10.65 -13.18 16.95
N LYS A 2 -11.20 -14.37 16.65
CA LYS A 2 -10.35 -15.52 16.31
C LYS A 2 -9.72 -15.33 14.95
N LEU A 3 -8.39 -15.35 14.88
CA LEU A 3 -7.58 -15.24 13.64
C LEU A 3 -7.72 -16.48 12.71
N GLU A 4 -8.62 -17.41 13.05
CA GLU A 4 -8.73 -18.75 12.45
C GLU A 4 -9.07 -18.77 10.95
N HIS A 5 -9.47 -17.63 10.36
CA HIS A 5 -9.82 -17.55 8.92
C HIS A 5 -8.91 -16.58 8.12
N TRP A 6 -7.85 -16.08 8.71
CA TRP A 6 -6.95 -15.13 8.02
C TRP A 6 -5.96 -15.85 7.11
N GLY A 7 -5.52 -17.04 7.50
CA GLY A 7 -4.56 -17.83 6.75
C GLY A 7 -5.05 -18.25 5.36
N SER A 8 -6.35 -18.50 5.20
CA SER A 8 -6.94 -18.86 3.91
C SER A 8 -6.74 -17.77 2.83
N LEU A 9 -6.52 -16.49 3.19
CA LEU A 9 -6.27 -15.42 2.21
C LEU A 9 -4.92 -15.56 1.52
N ILE A 10 -3.87 -16.06 2.20
CA ILE A 10 -2.57 -16.32 1.55
C ILE A 10 -2.73 -17.39 0.47
N GLY A 11 -3.44 -18.47 0.80
CA GLY A 11 -3.76 -19.54 -0.18
C GLY A 11 -4.57 -19.01 -1.34
N LEU A 12 -5.56 -18.17 -1.07
CA LEU A 12 -6.43 -17.58 -2.07
C LEU A 12 -5.68 -16.70 -3.09
N VAL A 13 -4.72 -15.86 -2.64
CA VAL A 13 -3.87 -15.08 -3.55
C VAL A 13 -3.11 -15.98 -4.51
N ARG A 14 -2.51 -17.05 -3.99
CA ARG A 14 -1.75 -18.02 -4.81
C ARG A 14 -2.61 -18.83 -5.74
N GLU A 15 -3.83 -19.16 -5.34
CA GLU A 15 -4.80 -19.89 -6.15
C GLU A 15 -5.32 -19.01 -7.30
N LYS A 16 -5.78 -17.79 -6.99
CA LYS A 16 -6.34 -16.86 -7.97
C LYS A 16 -5.29 -16.23 -8.89
N ARG A 17 -4.07 -16.04 -8.38
CA ARG A 17 -2.97 -15.38 -9.10
C ARG A 17 -3.40 -14.06 -9.75
N PRO A 18 -3.96 -13.11 -8.97
CA PRO A 18 -4.57 -11.92 -9.53
C PRO A 18 -3.57 -11.11 -10.36
N LEU A 19 -4.03 -10.60 -11.51
CA LEU A 19 -3.23 -9.75 -12.39
C LEU A 19 -3.28 -8.31 -11.91
N ILE A 20 -2.13 -7.76 -11.54
CA ILE A 20 -1.99 -6.41 -11.01
C ILE A 20 -1.38 -5.50 -12.07
N HIS A 21 -2.17 -4.55 -12.57
CA HIS A 21 -1.67 -3.51 -13.43
C HIS A 21 -0.94 -2.43 -12.61
N CYS A 22 0.35 -2.21 -12.88
CA CYS A 22 1.18 -1.29 -12.15
C CYS A 22 1.61 -0.11 -13.02
N ILE A 23 1.17 1.10 -12.64
CA ILE A 23 1.76 2.35 -13.08
C ILE A 23 2.59 2.87 -11.91
N THR A 24 3.86 2.50 -11.86
CA THR A 24 4.74 2.73 -10.72
C THR A 24 6.00 3.50 -11.11
N ASN A 25 6.82 3.81 -10.12
CA ASN A 25 8.07 4.52 -10.33
C ASN A 25 9.18 3.58 -10.86
N TYR A 26 10.06 4.10 -11.71
CA TYR A 26 11.12 3.31 -12.34
C TYR A 26 12.25 2.88 -11.38
N VAL A 27 12.35 3.51 -10.19
CA VAL A 27 13.37 3.15 -9.20
C VAL A 27 13.06 1.79 -8.58
N THR A 28 11.78 1.49 -8.35
CA THR A 28 11.33 0.31 -7.60
C THR A 28 10.47 -0.65 -8.42
N ALA A 29 10.25 -0.38 -9.72
CA ALA A 29 9.37 -1.16 -10.58
C ALA A 29 9.69 -2.67 -10.56
N ARG A 30 10.99 -3.02 -10.64
CA ARG A 30 11.45 -4.41 -10.60
C ARG A 30 11.12 -5.09 -9.27
N ASP A 31 11.38 -4.39 -8.15
CA ASP A 31 11.18 -4.97 -6.83
C ASP A 31 9.70 -5.08 -6.49
N THR A 32 8.88 -4.11 -6.92
CA THR A 32 7.42 -4.20 -6.84
C THR A 32 6.88 -5.41 -7.62
N ALA A 33 7.34 -5.62 -8.85
CA ALA A 33 6.95 -6.77 -9.66
C ALA A 33 7.37 -8.09 -9.00
N ASN A 34 8.59 -8.17 -8.47
CA ASN A 34 9.08 -9.36 -7.76
C ASN A 34 8.30 -9.63 -6.48
N ALA A 35 7.91 -8.61 -5.72
CA ALA A 35 7.09 -8.78 -4.50
C ALA A 35 5.68 -9.30 -4.85
N ILE A 36 5.05 -8.81 -5.93
CA ILE A 36 3.78 -9.33 -6.43
C ILE A 36 3.92 -10.81 -6.81
N LEU A 37 4.96 -11.18 -7.56
CA LEU A 37 5.22 -12.58 -7.91
C LEU A 37 5.48 -13.45 -6.67
N ALA A 38 6.28 -12.97 -5.75
CA ALA A 38 6.62 -13.69 -4.52
C ALA A 38 5.39 -13.97 -3.66
N CYS A 39 4.47 -13.03 -3.51
CA CYS A 39 3.24 -13.25 -2.73
C CYS A 39 2.18 -14.09 -3.47
N GLY A 40 2.36 -14.37 -4.76
CA GLY A 40 1.49 -15.23 -5.57
C GLY A 40 0.62 -14.49 -6.58
N GLY A 41 0.75 -13.17 -6.73
CA GLY A 41 0.10 -12.40 -7.79
C GLY A 41 0.83 -12.46 -9.13
N SER A 42 0.34 -11.75 -10.12
CA SER A 42 0.92 -11.61 -11.46
C SER A 42 1.02 -10.13 -11.83
N PRO A 43 2.20 -9.52 -11.98
CA PRO A 43 2.33 -8.11 -12.32
C PRO A 43 2.31 -7.87 -13.83
N VAL A 44 1.70 -6.76 -14.25
CA VAL A 44 1.89 -6.16 -15.57
C VAL A 44 2.28 -4.69 -15.42
N MET A 45 3.46 -4.34 -15.96
CA MET A 45 4.02 -2.98 -15.87
C MET A 45 3.72 -2.26 -17.18
N ALA A 46 2.73 -1.37 -17.19
CA ALA A 46 2.33 -0.62 -18.39
C ALA A 46 1.96 0.81 -18.02
N ASP A 47 2.60 1.80 -18.63
CA ASP A 47 2.39 3.22 -18.33
C ASP A 47 2.16 4.10 -19.57
N GLN A 48 2.03 3.48 -20.75
CA GLN A 48 1.73 4.22 -21.97
C GLN A 48 0.25 4.58 -22.06
N PRO A 49 -0.11 5.89 -22.22
CA PRO A 49 -1.49 6.31 -22.28
C PRO A 49 -2.35 5.65 -23.37
N GLU A 50 -1.72 5.07 -24.38
CA GLU A 50 -2.36 4.42 -25.50
C GLU A 50 -2.87 3.01 -25.15
N GLU A 51 -2.16 2.28 -24.27
CA GLU A 51 -2.46 0.88 -23.92
C GLU A 51 -3.13 0.69 -22.56
N VAL A 52 -2.97 1.65 -21.61
CA VAL A 52 -3.36 1.43 -20.21
C VAL A 52 -4.82 1.04 -20.00
N LYS A 53 -5.72 1.42 -20.88
CA LYS A 53 -7.12 1.01 -20.82
C LYS A 53 -7.29 -0.49 -21.06
N GLU A 54 -6.60 -1.01 -22.08
CA GLU A 54 -6.67 -2.42 -22.46
C GLU A 54 -6.03 -3.27 -21.36
N VAL A 55 -4.85 -2.85 -20.88
CA VAL A 55 -4.15 -3.53 -19.77
C VAL A 55 -4.96 -3.51 -18.47
N THR A 56 -5.55 -2.36 -18.09
CA THR A 56 -6.47 -2.29 -16.94
C THR A 56 -7.68 -3.19 -17.13
N GLY A 57 -8.18 -3.27 -18.38
CA GLY A 57 -9.37 -4.05 -18.72
C GLY A 57 -9.24 -5.54 -18.47
N ILE A 58 -8.04 -6.10 -18.55
CA ILE A 58 -7.75 -7.51 -18.30
C ILE A 58 -7.17 -7.78 -16.90
N SER A 59 -6.95 -6.73 -16.10
CA SER A 59 -6.33 -6.84 -14.77
C SER A 59 -7.40 -6.89 -13.67
N ASP A 60 -7.02 -7.43 -12.52
CA ASP A 60 -7.90 -7.56 -11.35
C ASP A 60 -7.76 -6.37 -10.36
N CYS A 61 -6.64 -5.63 -10.43
CA CYS A 61 -6.38 -4.46 -9.60
C CYS A 61 -5.44 -3.48 -10.31
N LEU A 62 -5.58 -2.19 -10.01
CA LEU A 62 -4.69 -1.13 -10.47
C LEU A 62 -3.87 -0.57 -9.32
N LEU A 63 -2.55 -0.55 -9.48
CA LEU A 63 -1.60 0.11 -8.57
C LEU A 63 -1.07 1.39 -9.21
N LEU A 64 -1.27 2.52 -8.53
CA LEU A 64 -0.77 3.84 -8.90
C LEU A 64 0.26 4.33 -7.87
N ASN A 65 1.50 4.54 -8.30
CA ASN A 65 2.57 5.08 -7.46
C ASN A 65 3.19 6.30 -8.11
N THR A 66 3.26 7.42 -7.38
CA THR A 66 3.65 8.73 -7.91
C THR A 66 5.14 9.07 -7.72
N GLY A 67 6.00 8.08 -7.49
CA GLY A 67 7.40 8.28 -7.12
C GLY A 67 8.28 8.98 -8.16
N THR A 68 8.06 8.73 -9.45
CA THR A 68 8.82 9.36 -10.56
C THR A 68 7.86 9.83 -11.65
N PRO A 69 7.03 10.87 -11.37
CA PRO A 69 5.97 11.27 -12.27
C PRO A 69 6.50 12.00 -13.50
N ASN A 70 5.82 11.79 -14.64
CA ASN A 70 6.06 12.50 -15.89
C ASN A 70 4.73 12.79 -16.60
N LYS A 71 4.76 13.47 -17.75
CA LYS A 71 3.54 13.84 -18.51
C LYS A 71 2.76 12.61 -18.98
N HIS A 72 3.46 11.52 -19.34
CA HIS A 72 2.83 10.29 -19.82
C HIS A 72 2.17 9.56 -18.66
N SER A 73 2.88 9.34 -17.54
CA SER A 73 2.33 8.69 -16.35
C SER A 73 1.13 9.44 -15.78
N LYS A 74 1.13 10.79 -15.76
CA LYS A 74 -0.02 11.61 -15.35
C LYS A 74 -1.28 11.31 -16.19
N THR A 75 -1.12 11.17 -17.49
CA THR A 75 -2.24 10.87 -18.42
C THR A 75 -2.66 9.41 -18.26
N ALA A 76 -1.69 8.48 -18.18
CA ALA A 76 -1.91 7.07 -18.03
C ALA A 76 -2.69 6.74 -16.74
N MET A 77 -2.26 7.28 -15.59
CA MET A 77 -2.91 7.06 -14.29
C MET A 77 -4.39 7.47 -14.30
N LYS A 78 -4.73 8.61 -14.93
CA LYS A 78 -6.12 9.04 -15.04
C LYS A 78 -6.94 8.14 -15.96
N LYS A 79 -6.39 7.73 -17.10
CA LYS A 79 -7.07 6.83 -18.04
C LYS A 79 -7.29 5.45 -17.44
N ALA A 80 -6.24 4.85 -16.87
CA ALA A 80 -6.29 3.56 -16.19
C ALA A 80 -7.24 3.58 -15.00
N GLY A 81 -7.15 4.61 -14.15
CA GLY A 81 -8.00 4.75 -12.97
C GLY A 81 -9.49 4.87 -13.30
N ARG A 82 -9.85 5.64 -14.31
CA ARG A 82 -11.24 5.72 -14.80
C ARG A 82 -11.73 4.39 -15.35
N GLU A 83 -10.87 3.65 -16.06
CA GLU A 83 -11.20 2.34 -16.58
C GLU A 83 -11.37 1.32 -15.46
N ALA A 84 -10.47 1.30 -14.46
CA ALA A 84 -10.60 0.46 -13.28
C ALA A 84 -11.92 0.73 -12.53
N ASN A 85 -12.28 2.01 -12.34
CA ASN A 85 -13.55 2.38 -11.70
C ASN A 85 -14.77 1.94 -12.53
N ARG A 86 -14.71 2.05 -13.86
CA ARG A 86 -15.79 1.59 -14.76
C ARG A 86 -16.02 0.08 -14.63
N LEU A 87 -14.94 -0.69 -14.41
CA LEU A 87 -14.94 -2.13 -14.26
C LEU A 87 -15.10 -2.60 -12.81
N HIS A 88 -15.20 -1.67 -11.86
CA HIS A 88 -15.23 -1.95 -10.42
C HIS A 88 -13.97 -2.64 -9.90
N HIS A 89 -12.85 -2.49 -10.61
CA HIS A 89 -11.55 -2.98 -10.13
C HIS A 89 -11.03 -2.08 -8.99
N PRO A 90 -10.45 -2.65 -7.93
CA PRO A 90 -9.83 -1.87 -6.88
C PRO A 90 -8.64 -1.06 -7.39
N VAL A 91 -8.44 0.11 -6.79
CA VAL A 91 -7.33 1.02 -7.11
C VAL A 91 -6.55 1.30 -5.83
N ILE A 92 -5.27 1.01 -5.85
CA ILE A 92 -4.32 1.35 -4.79
C ILE A 92 -3.57 2.62 -5.20
N LEU A 93 -3.46 3.60 -4.32
CA LEU A 93 -2.69 4.82 -4.53
C LEU A 93 -1.60 4.96 -3.49
N ASP A 94 -0.36 5.11 -3.94
CA ASP A 94 0.79 5.52 -3.14
C ASP A 94 1.22 6.94 -3.56
N PRO A 95 0.90 7.97 -2.75
CA PRO A 95 1.18 9.37 -3.07
C PRO A 95 2.63 9.76 -2.78
N VAL A 96 3.61 8.94 -3.21
CA VAL A 96 5.04 9.11 -2.95
C VAL A 96 5.48 10.54 -3.20
N GLY A 97 5.99 11.17 -2.14
CA GLY A 97 6.60 12.50 -2.22
C GLY A 97 5.61 13.62 -2.53
N ILE A 98 4.36 13.52 -2.11
CA ILE A 98 3.33 14.55 -2.32
C ILE A 98 3.77 15.95 -1.88
N GLY A 99 4.61 16.06 -0.84
CA GLY A 99 5.14 17.33 -0.34
C GLY A 99 6.37 17.87 -1.07
N VAL A 100 6.94 17.12 -2.02
CA VAL A 100 8.24 17.45 -2.64
C VAL A 100 8.13 18.54 -3.70
N SER A 101 7.01 18.58 -4.43
CA SER A 101 6.82 19.57 -5.50
C SER A 101 5.34 19.81 -5.80
N ALA A 102 5.03 21.02 -6.28
CA ALA A 102 3.69 21.37 -6.76
C ALA A 102 3.23 20.41 -7.87
N TYR A 103 4.12 19.96 -8.73
CA TYR A 103 3.79 19.02 -9.80
C TYR A 103 3.26 17.68 -9.27
N ARG A 104 3.88 17.12 -8.21
CA ARG A 104 3.40 15.87 -7.58
C ARG A 104 2.06 16.08 -6.89
N MET A 105 1.94 17.17 -6.16
CA MET A 105 0.69 17.56 -5.50
C MET A 105 -0.46 17.68 -6.51
N ASP A 106 -0.27 18.42 -7.61
CA ASP A 106 -1.26 18.57 -8.67
C ASP A 106 -1.63 17.24 -9.32
N LEU A 107 -0.64 16.36 -9.56
CA LEU A 107 -0.89 15.03 -10.10
C LEU A 107 -1.81 14.22 -9.17
N ILE A 108 -1.48 14.17 -7.88
CA ILE A 108 -2.21 13.38 -6.89
C ILE A 108 -3.64 13.92 -6.75
N LEU A 109 -3.81 15.25 -6.66
CA LEU A 109 -5.13 15.88 -6.61
C LEU A 109 -5.94 15.61 -7.88
N GLU A 110 -5.31 15.64 -9.06
CA GLU A 110 -6.00 15.28 -10.31
C GLU A 110 -6.41 13.79 -10.35
N VAL A 111 -5.57 12.89 -9.81
CA VAL A 111 -5.95 11.48 -9.69
C VAL A 111 -7.15 11.34 -8.76
N LEU A 112 -7.09 11.88 -7.55
CA LEU A 112 -8.19 11.80 -6.58
C LEU A 112 -9.50 12.43 -7.06
N LYS A 113 -9.42 13.51 -7.85
CA LYS A 113 -10.61 14.14 -8.46
C LYS A 113 -11.29 13.26 -9.52
N ASN A 114 -10.53 12.38 -10.18
CA ASN A 114 -10.99 11.64 -11.36
C ASN A 114 -11.15 10.13 -11.12
N VAL A 115 -10.59 9.63 -10.05
CA VAL A 115 -10.49 8.19 -9.76
C VAL A 115 -10.93 7.94 -8.33
N LYS A 116 -11.89 7.04 -8.14
CA LYS A 116 -12.25 6.51 -6.83
C LYS A 116 -11.16 5.53 -6.39
N ILE A 117 -10.50 5.85 -5.29
CA ILE A 117 -9.42 5.02 -4.73
C ILE A 117 -9.99 4.03 -3.71
N THR A 118 -9.48 2.81 -3.72
CA THR A 118 -9.87 1.75 -2.77
C THR A 118 -8.96 1.75 -1.54
N VAL A 119 -7.64 1.92 -1.75
CA VAL A 119 -6.64 1.99 -0.66
C VAL A 119 -5.69 3.13 -0.95
N ILE A 120 -5.43 3.97 0.05
CA ILE A 120 -4.37 4.98 0.04
C ILE A 120 -3.32 4.53 1.06
N ARG A 121 -2.07 4.35 0.60
CA ARG A 121 -0.96 3.97 1.46
C ARG A 121 0.15 5.00 1.34
N GLY A 122 0.70 5.43 2.47
CA GLY A 122 1.84 6.36 2.52
C GLY A 122 2.51 6.33 3.88
N ASN A 123 3.63 7.04 4.03
CA ASN A 123 4.21 7.30 5.35
C ASN A 123 3.41 8.38 6.09
N ALA A 124 3.77 8.64 7.36
CA ALA A 124 3.05 9.60 8.20
C ALA A 124 3.02 11.02 7.61
N SER A 125 4.14 11.50 7.06
CA SER A 125 4.22 12.81 6.38
C SER A 125 3.31 12.88 5.17
N GLU A 126 3.39 11.91 4.29
CA GLU A 126 2.61 11.88 3.05
C GLU A 126 1.11 11.92 3.34
N ILE A 127 0.65 11.11 4.29
CA ILE A 127 -0.77 11.05 4.66
C ILE A 127 -1.23 12.33 5.37
N ARG A 128 -0.42 12.93 6.26
CA ARG A 128 -0.73 14.22 6.88
C ARG A 128 -0.83 15.34 5.84
N ILE A 129 0.13 15.42 4.91
CA ILE A 129 0.14 16.41 3.84
C ILE A 129 -1.10 16.23 2.97
N LEU A 130 -1.42 15.00 2.57
CA LEU A 130 -2.60 14.70 1.77
C LEU A 130 -3.90 15.15 2.47
N LEU A 131 -4.06 14.80 3.75
CA LEU A 131 -5.23 15.20 4.53
C LEU A 131 -5.34 16.73 4.61
N ASN A 132 -4.25 17.44 4.93
CA ASN A 132 -4.22 18.89 5.03
C ASN A 132 -4.64 19.54 3.71
N ILE A 133 -4.07 19.11 2.58
CA ILE A 133 -4.41 19.63 1.26
C ILE A 133 -5.90 19.41 0.95
N LEU A 134 -6.44 18.23 1.21
CA LEU A 134 -7.85 17.95 0.96
C LEU A 134 -8.77 18.78 1.87
N THR A 135 -8.36 19.01 3.11
CA THR A 135 -9.09 19.87 4.07
C THR A 135 -9.02 21.35 3.63
N ASP A 136 -7.85 21.82 3.18
CA ASP A 136 -7.65 23.20 2.71
C ASP A 136 -8.38 23.48 1.38
N VAL A 137 -8.42 22.52 0.48
CA VAL A 137 -9.25 22.63 -0.74
C VAL A 137 -10.73 22.81 -0.40
N THR A 138 -11.17 22.23 0.72
CA THR A 138 -12.54 22.43 1.23
C THR A 138 -12.70 23.74 1.99
N SER A 139 -11.64 24.33 2.56
CA SER A 139 -11.67 25.50 3.46
C SER A 139 -11.04 26.79 2.90
N LYS A 140 -10.48 26.79 1.67
CA LYS A 140 -9.83 27.96 1.01
C LYS A 140 -8.71 28.62 1.82
N SER A 141 -7.61 27.94 2.09
CA SER A 141 -6.38 28.57 2.62
C SER A 141 -5.13 28.18 1.81
N ASN A 142 -4.32 29.20 1.47
CA ASN A 142 -3.11 29.08 0.66
C ASN A 142 -1.88 29.10 1.56
N GLN A 143 -1.28 27.96 1.84
CA GLN A 143 0.13 27.89 2.28
C GLN A 143 0.80 26.63 1.70
N PRO A 144 2.03 26.74 1.14
CA PRO A 144 2.73 25.59 0.59
C PRO A 144 3.37 24.72 1.69
N PRO A 145 3.32 23.38 1.58
CA PRO A 145 3.97 22.47 2.52
C PRO A 145 5.47 22.34 2.25
N SER A 146 6.24 22.10 3.29
CA SER A 146 7.71 21.99 3.26
C SER A 146 8.20 20.55 3.47
N HIS A 147 9.23 20.18 2.70
CA HIS A 147 10.29 19.18 2.87
C HIS A 147 10.07 17.70 2.54
N GLY A 148 10.94 17.20 1.62
CA GLY A 148 11.62 15.90 1.51
C GLY A 148 10.81 14.65 1.16
N VAL A 149 11.43 13.74 0.36
CA VAL A 149 10.88 12.41 -0.05
C VAL A 149 11.19 11.33 0.99
N ASP A 150 12.22 11.54 1.83
CA ASP A 150 12.60 10.60 2.87
C ASP A 150 11.82 10.88 4.15
N ALA A 151 11.42 9.79 4.82
CA ALA A 151 10.77 9.87 6.13
C ALA A 151 11.63 10.73 7.08
N SER A 152 11.07 11.84 7.55
CA SER A 152 11.77 12.69 8.52
C SER A 152 11.76 12.01 9.90
N PRO A 153 12.64 12.40 10.84
CA PRO A 153 12.56 11.91 12.21
C PRO A 153 11.20 12.13 12.87
N GLU A 154 10.44 13.13 12.40
CA GLU A 154 9.08 13.45 12.85
C GLU A 154 8.03 12.46 12.30
N ASP A 155 8.40 11.64 11.30
CA ASP A 155 7.55 10.59 10.73
C ASP A 155 7.57 9.28 11.52
N GLN A 156 8.47 9.18 12.52
CA GLN A 156 8.49 8.01 13.38
C GLN A 156 7.19 7.92 14.19
N ILE A 157 6.48 6.80 14.03
CA ILE A 157 5.28 6.50 14.82
C ILE A 157 5.76 6.08 16.21
N THR A 158 5.67 7.00 17.16
CA THR A 158 6.01 6.77 18.57
C THR A 158 4.73 6.62 19.39
N GLY A 159 4.85 6.12 20.62
CA GLY A 159 3.70 6.04 21.55
C GLY A 159 3.02 7.40 21.75
N ASP A 160 3.78 8.50 21.65
CA ASP A 160 3.28 9.86 21.89
C ASP A 160 2.47 10.42 20.71
N ASN A 161 2.73 9.98 19.46
CA ASN A 161 2.05 10.52 18.28
C ASN A 161 1.07 9.53 17.61
N ILE A 162 1.01 8.27 18.04
CA ILE A 162 0.19 7.23 17.42
C ILE A 162 -1.30 7.60 17.42
N THR A 163 -1.81 8.19 18.51
CA THR A 163 -3.21 8.60 18.61
C THR A 163 -3.55 9.65 17.54
N GLY A 164 -2.69 10.64 17.34
CA GLY A 164 -2.87 11.67 16.31
C GLY A 164 -2.82 11.09 14.89
N LEU A 165 -1.98 10.08 14.66
CA LEU A 165 -1.91 9.40 13.36
C LEU A 165 -3.12 8.47 13.11
N VAL A 166 -3.66 7.84 14.14
CA VAL A 166 -4.93 7.11 14.06
C VAL A 166 -6.06 8.05 13.63
N GLU A 167 -6.17 9.21 14.25
CA GLU A 167 -7.18 10.21 13.87
C GLU A 167 -6.95 10.74 12.43
N THR A 168 -5.69 10.94 12.03
CA THR A 168 -5.34 11.30 10.65
C THR A 168 -5.81 10.22 9.65
N ALA A 169 -5.56 8.94 9.95
CA ALA A 169 -5.98 7.84 9.10
C ALA A 169 -7.51 7.74 9.01
N LYS A 170 -8.20 7.87 10.15
CA LYS A 170 -9.67 7.89 10.19
C LYS A 170 -10.26 9.03 9.38
N ALA A 171 -9.72 10.25 9.55
CA ALA A 171 -10.18 11.43 8.84
C ALA A 171 -10.01 11.31 7.33
N LEU A 172 -8.83 10.83 6.86
CA LEU A 172 -8.59 10.62 5.44
C LEU A 172 -9.51 9.53 4.87
N SER A 173 -9.69 8.42 5.59
CA SER A 173 -10.64 7.37 5.19
C SER A 173 -12.08 7.88 5.10
N ALA A 174 -12.53 8.66 6.07
CA ALA A 174 -13.89 9.24 6.08
C ALA A 174 -14.09 10.21 4.90
N MET A 175 -13.07 11.00 4.56
CA MET A 175 -13.11 11.97 3.47
C MET A 175 -13.09 11.32 2.09
N THR A 176 -12.29 10.27 1.91
CA THR A 176 -12.05 9.65 0.60
C THR A 176 -12.87 8.38 0.34
N GLY A 177 -13.37 7.74 1.40
CA GLY A 177 -13.98 6.41 1.35
C GLY A 177 -12.98 5.27 1.15
N ALA A 178 -11.69 5.57 1.06
CA ALA A 178 -10.62 4.58 0.91
C ALA A 178 -10.17 4.01 2.25
N VAL A 179 -9.65 2.79 2.27
CA VAL A 179 -8.85 2.31 3.40
C VAL A 179 -7.54 3.08 3.41
N THR A 180 -7.22 3.71 4.54
CA THR A 180 -5.95 4.43 4.71
C THR A 180 -4.95 3.56 5.43
N VAL A 181 -3.74 3.47 4.86
CA VAL A 181 -2.58 2.79 5.47
C VAL A 181 -1.49 3.81 5.73
N ILE A 182 -1.11 3.99 6.99
CA ILE A 182 0.07 4.76 7.38
C ILE A 182 1.15 3.79 7.78
N THR A 183 2.28 3.79 7.07
CA THR A 183 3.41 2.90 7.37
C THR A 183 4.44 3.57 8.27
N GLY A 184 4.99 2.78 9.23
CA GLY A 184 6.00 3.21 10.20
C GLY A 184 6.51 2.07 11.07
N ILE A 185 6.96 2.36 12.29
CA ILE A 185 7.34 1.31 13.27
C ILE A 185 6.10 0.49 13.67
N THR A 186 4.95 1.14 13.77
CA THR A 186 3.63 0.50 13.86
C THR A 186 2.82 0.97 12.68
N ASP A 187 2.35 0.06 11.84
CA ASP A 187 1.49 0.45 10.73
C ASP A 187 0.05 0.63 11.21
N ILE A 188 -0.65 1.62 10.64
CA ILE A 188 -2.04 1.94 10.94
C ILE A 188 -2.88 1.65 9.71
N VAL A 189 -3.90 0.81 9.83
CA VAL A 189 -4.87 0.52 8.75
C VAL A 189 -6.26 0.90 9.21
N SER A 190 -6.91 1.83 8.53
CA SER A 190 -8.21 2.39 8.94
C SER A 190 -9.21 2.48 7.80
N THR A 191 -10.49 2.20 8.12
CA THR A 191 -11.65 2.47 7.25
C THR A 191 -12.41 3.73 7.68
N GLY A 192 -11.91 4.45 8.69
CA GLY A 192 -12.63 5.53 9.35
C GLY A 192 -13.45 5.04 10.55
N SER A 193 -14.14 3.92 10.44
CA SER A 193 -14.95 3.34 11.53
C SER A 193 -14.20 2.29 12.36
N GLU A 194 -13.30 1.54 11.75
CA GLU A 194 -12.48 0.51 12.40
C GLU A 194 -11.00 0.77 12.06
N THR A 195 -10.13 0.66 13.05
CA THR A 195 -8.68 0.85 12.90
C THR A 195 -7.93 -0.34 13.48
N ARG A 196 -6.86 -0.73 12.81
CA ARG A 196 -5.95 -1.78 13.24
C ARG A 196 -4.53 -1.25 13.30
N LEU A 197 -3.84 -1.60 14.37
CA LEU A 197 -2.44 -1.32 14.58
C LEU A 197 -1.65 -2.60 14.33
N ILE A 198 -0.69 -2.53 13.41
CA ILE A 198 0.12 -3.67 13.00
C ILE A 198 1.55 -3.40 13.46
N LYS A 199 2.05 -4.27 14.33
CA LYS A 199 3.36 -4.12 14.98
C LYS A 199 4.41 -5.08 14.41
N ASN A 200 4.08 -5.75 13.30
CA ASN A 200 5.04 -6.55 12.57
C ASN A 200 5.92 -5.65 11.69
N GLY A 201 7.20 -5.99 11.62
CA GLY A 201 8.20 -5.29 10.83
C GLY A 201 9.53 -5.16 11.55
N CYS A 202 10.54 -4.68 10.85
CA CYS A 202 11.88 -4.49 11.38
C CYS A 202 12.56 -3.27 10.75
N SER A 203 13.58 -2.74 11.44
CA SER A 203 14.33 -1.55 11.00
C SER A 203 15.08 -1.73 9.69
N GLU A 204 15.48 -2.96 9.36
CA GLU A 204 16.18 -3.32 8.13
C GLU A 204 15.35 -3.05 6.89
N MET A 205 14.01 -3.09 6.99
CA MET A 205 13.11 -2.76 5.89
C MET A 205 13.29 -1.31 5.39
N ALA A 206 13.69 -0.39 6.27
CA ALA A 206 13.99 0.99 5.90
C ALA A 206 15.37 1.16 5.23
N GLN A 207 16.23 0.12 5.24
CA GLN A 207 17.55 0.16 4.65
C GLN A 207 17.60 -0.32 3.18
N ILE A 208 16.46 -0.76 2.65
CA ILE A 208 16.32 -1.14 1.24
C ILE A 208 15.36 -0.21 0.52
N THR A 209 15.75 0.20 -0.69
CA THR A 209 14.88 1.05 -1.52
C THR A 209 13.62 0.31 -1.92
N GLY A 210 12.49 0.98 -1.85
CA GLY A 210 11.23 0.47 -2.38
C GLY A 210 10.46 -0.49 -1.48
N SER A 211 10.86 -0.67 -0.23
CA SER A 211 10.12 -1.49 0.74
C SER A 211 8.63 -1.11 0.79
N GLY A 212 8.32 0.20 0.79
CA GLY A 212 6.94 0.67 0.71
C GLY A 212 6.26 0.30 -0.60
N CYS A 213 6.91 0.55 -1.74
CA CYS A 213 6.33 0.24 -3.06
C CYS A 213 6.11 -1.28 -3.26
N MET A 214 6.96 -2.12 -2.67
CA MET A 214 6.75 -3.57 -2.63
C MET A 214 5.50 -3.94 -1.83
N LEU A 215 5.29 -3.30 -0.67
CA LEU A 215 4.08 -3.49 0.13
C LEU A 215 2.82 -3.12 -0.65
N ASP A 216 2.84 -2.05 -1.46
CA ASP A 216 1.70 -1.69 -2.32
C ASP A 216 1.32 -2.83 -3.26
N GLY A 217 2.31 -3.50 -3.86
CA GLY A 217 2.10 -4.65 -4.73
C GLY A 217 1.50 -5.86 -3.99
N VAL A 218 1.97 -6.11 -2.76
CA VAL A 218 1.41 -7.16 -1.90
C VAL A 218 -0.03 -6.81 -1.50
N ILE A 219 -0.31 -5.58 -1.05
CA ILE A 219 -1.67 -5.12 -0.74
C ILE A 219 -2.59 -5.28 -1.97
N ALA A 220 -2.14 -4.85 -3.15
CA ALA A 220 -2.91 -4.97 -4.38
C ALA A 220 -3.30 -6.43 -4.68
N SER A 221 -2.36 -7.36 -4.48
CA SER A 221 -2.59 -8.80 -4.69
C SER A 221 -3.65 -9.37 -3.73
N TYR A 222 -3.59 -8.97 -2.43
CA TYR A 222 -4.56 -9.43 -1.43
C TYR A 222 -5.94 -8.81 -1.64
N VAL A 223 -6.00 -7.52 -1.99
CA VAL A 223 -7.25 -6.82 -2.28
C VAL A 223 -7.94 -7.39 -3.51
N ALA A 224 -7.20 -7.64 -4.59
CA ALA A 224 -7.72 -8.26 -5.80
C ALA A 224 -8.29 -9.67 -5.53
N ALA A 225 -7.59 -10.46 -4.71
CA ALA A 225 -8.03 -11.82 -4.40
C ALA A 225 -9.37 -11.89 -3.65
N VAL A 226 -9.75 -10.85 -2.88
CA VAL A 226 -11.01 -10.81 -2.11
C VAL A 226 -12.15 -10.09 -2.83
N GLN A 227 -11.95 -9.56 -4.02
CA GLN A 227 -12.96 -8.75 -4.73
C GLN A 227 -14.28 -9.49 -4.95
N ASP A 228 -14.26 -10.80 -5.20
CA ASP A 228 -15.45 -11.62 -5.41
C ASP A 228 -16.25 -11.90 -4.12
N PHE A 229 -15.72 -11.61 -2.94
CA PHE A 229 -16.40 -11.76 -1.65
C PHE A 229 -17.34 -10.60 -1.32
N SER A 230 -17.68 -9.74 -2.29
CA SER A 230 -18.53 -8.55 -2.10
C SER A 230 -20.02 -8.85 -1.92
N SER A 231 -20.45 -10.11 -1.84
CA SER A 231 -21.83 -10.47 -1.56
C SER A 231 -22.09 -10.51 -0.04
N SER A 232 -22.75 -9.52 0.45
CA SER A 232 -23.66 -9.39 1.57
C SER A 232 -23.18 -8.93 2.96
N ASP A 233 -21.97 -9.20 3.48
CA ASP A 233 -21.61 -8.73 4.85
C ASP A 233 -20.12 -8.29 4.98
N THR A 234 -19.39 -8.27 3.89
CA THR A 234 -17.93 -8.19 3.91
C THR A 234 -17.32 -6.93 3.27
N GLY A 235 -18.08 -6.05 2.68
CA GLY A 235 -17.61 -4.89 1.94
C GLY A 235 -16.35 -4.22 2.54
N GLN A 236 -16.53 -3.29 3.43
CA GLN A 236 -15.42 -2.55 4.06
C GLN A 236 -14.63 -3.40 5.06
N SER A 237 -15.29 -4.31 5.80
CA SER A 237 -14.64 -5.21 6.77
C SER A 237 -13.75 -6.26 6.10
N GLY A 238 -14.16 -6.82 4.95
CA GLY A 238 -13.36 -7.75 4.17
C GLY A 238 -12.11 -7.07 3.57
N LEU A 239 -12.28 -5.86 3.06
CA LEU A 239 -11.18 -5.05 2.53
C LEU A 239 -10.17 -4.68 3.64
N LEU A 240 -10.65 -4.19 4.80
CA LEU A 240 -9.81 -3.91 5.96
C LEU A 240 -9.01 -5.14 6.40
N LYS A 241 -9.66 -6.31 6.41
CA LYS A 241 -9.02 -7.58 6.74
C LYS A 241 -7.91 -7.92 5.75
N ALA A 242 -8.17 -7.82 4.44
CA ALA A 242 -7.19 -8.13 3.41
C ALA A 242 -5.97 -7.19 3.49
N VAL A 243 -6.20 -5.88 3.61
CA VAL A 243 -5.12 -4.88 3.73
C VAL A 243 -4.31 -5.09 5.01
N SER A 244 -4.98 -5.32 6.16
CA SER A 244 -4.28 -5.56 7.44
C SER A 244 -3.45 -6.84 7.41
N LEU A 245 -3.98 -7.90 6.80
CA LEU A 245 -3.24 -9.16 6.68
C LEU A 245 -2.04 -9.01 5.75
N ALA A 246 -2.21 -8.37 4.60
CA ALA A 246 -1.12 -8.10 3.66
C ALA A 246 0.03 -7.35 4.35
N THR A 247 -0.30 -6.29 5.10
CA THR A 247 0.67 -5.49 5.85
C THR A 247 1.37 -6.31 6.93
N ALA A 248 0.61 -7.07 7.73
CA ALA A 248 1.17 -7.88 8.82
C ALA A 248 2.05 -9.03 8.31
N VAL A 249 1.63 -9.73 7.25
CA VAL A 249 2.42 -10.79 6.61
C VAL A 249 3.71 -10.23 6.03
N TYR A 250 3.64 -9.08 5.38
CA TYR A 250 4.81 -8.40 4.83
C TYR A 250 5.81 -8.03 5.94
N GLY A 251 5.33 -7.45 7.04
CA GLY A 251 6.17 -7.14 8.22
C GLY A 251 6.78 -8.40 8.85
N LEU A 252 6.00 -9.47 9.04
CA LEU A 252 6.49 -10.76 9.55
C LEU A 252 7.58 -11.38 8.67
N CYS A 253 7.44 -11.29 7.34
CA CYS A 253 8.48 -11.72 6.41
C CYS A 253 9.76 -10.89 6.57
N GLY A 254 9.62 -9.58 6.83
CA GLY A 254 10.75 -8.69 7.15
C GLY A 254 11.48 -9.11 8.43
N GLU A 255 10.76 -9.39 9.50
CA GLU A 255 11.33 -9.87 10.76
C GLU A 255 12.16 -11.17 10.57
N ARG A 256 11.60 -12.13 9.84
CA ARG A 256 12.29 -13.40 9.53
C ARG A 256 13.51 -13.19 8.64
N ALA A 257 13.42 -12.32 7.66
CA ALA A 257 14.56 -11.96 6.82
C ALA A 257 15.69 -11.30 7.62
N ALA A 258 15.34 -10.38 8.54
CA ALA A 258 16.32 -9.76 9.43
C ALA A 258 17.03 -10.80 10.32
N GLN A 259 16.29 -11.75 10.88
CA GLN A 259 16.86 -12.85 11.66
C GLN A 259 17.86 -13.68 10.83
N LYS A 260 17.48 -14.09 9.60
CA LYS A 260 18.36 -14.85 8.71
C LYS A 260 19.59 -14.05 8.27
N THR A 261 19.42 -12.75 8.03
CA THR A 261 20.53 -11.86 7.70
C THR A 261 21.55 -11.80 8.83
N LYS A 262 21.08 -11.69 10.07
CA LYS A 262 21.94 -11.70 11.24
C LYS A 262 22.66 -13.04 11.41
N GLU A 263 21.97 -14.16 11.28
CA GLU A 263 22.53 -15.51 11.39
C GLU A 263 23.61 -15.78 10.33
N SER A 264 23.41 -15.27 9.10
CA SER A 264 24.36 -15.40 8.00
C SER A 264 25.47 -14.34 8.00
N GLN A 265 25.47 -13.42 8.98
CA GLN A 265 26.38 -12.26 9.00
C GLN A 265 26.30 -11.42 7.71
N GLY A 266 25.10 -11.36 7.09
CA GLY A 266 24.83 -10.64 5.85
C GLY A 266 24.61 -9.15 6.05
N GLY A 267 24.52 -8.40 4.94
CA GLY A 267 24.18 -7.00 4.90
C GLY A 267 22.83 -6.75 4.20
N THR A 268 22.60 -5.51 3.76
CA THR A 268 21.32 -5.08 3.10
C THR A 268 20.98 -5.90 1.85
N GLY A 269 21.98 -6.35 1.08
CA GLY A 269 21.76 -7.23 -0.09
C GLY A 269 21.22 -8.59 0.32
N SER A 270 21.80 -9.21 1.36
CA SER A 270 21.31 -10.49 1.91
C SER A 270 19.93 -10.34 2.51
N PHE A 271 19.67 -9.23 3.23
CA PHE A 271 18.34 -8.93 3.75
C PHE A 271 17.30 -8.88 2.64
N HIS A 272 17.55 -8.12 1.57
CA HIS A 272 16.63 -8.02 0.43
C HIS A 272 16.34 -9.39 -0.19
N GLN A 273 17.37 -10.22 -0.37
CA GLN A 273 17.20 -11.58 -0.90
C GLN A 273 16.36 -12.46 0.03
N PHE A 274 16.71 -12.50 1.32
CA PHE A 274 15.94 -13.29 2.30
C PHE A 274 14.51 -12.77 2.42
N PHE A 275 14.28 -11.47 2.29
CA PHE A 275 12.96 -10.89 2.35
C PHE A 275 12.06 -11.38 1.20
N MET A 276 12.57 -11.40 -0.03
CA MET A 276 11.86 -11.99 -1.17
C MET A 276 11.59 -13.49 -0.96
N ASP A 277 12.55 -14.22 -0.42
CA ASP A 277 12.40 -15.63 -0.09
C ASP A 277 11.31 -15.85 0.96
N GLU A 278 11.27 -15.04 2.02
CA GLU A 278 10.24 -15.15 3.05
C GLU A 278 8.85 -14.83 2.52
N ILE A 279 8.68 -13.77 1.70
CA ILE A 279 7.39 -13.47 1.07
C ILE A 279 6.93 -14.67 0.22
N SER A 280 7.83 -15.28 -0.53
CA SER A 280 7.48 -16.39 -1.42
C SER A 280 7.11 -17.68 -0.69
N ARG A 281 7.68 -17.91 0.50
CA ARG A 281 7.48 -19.13 1.29
C ARG A 281 6.39 -19.02 2.36
N CYS A 282 6.05 -17.77 2.77
CA CYS A 282 5.09 -17.55 3.86
C CYS A 282 3.76 -18.23 3.56
N GLY A 283 3.30 -19.07 4.48
CA GLY A 283 2.06 -19.82 4.37
C GLY A 283 1.16 -19.63 5.58
N GLU A 284 -0.01 -20.27 5.57
CA GLU A 284 -0.97 -20.21 6.68
C GLU A 284 -0.39 -20.66 8.03
N SER A 285 0.44 -21.72 8.00
CA SER A 285 1.09 -22.22 9.20
C SER A 285 2.02 -21.22 9.87
N ASP A 286 2.57 -20.29 9.10
CA ASP A 286 3.53 -19.28 9.55
C ASP A 286 2.87 -18.14 10.32
N LEU A 287 1.54 -17.99 10.19
CA LEU A 287 0.81 -16.91 10.85
C LEU A 287 0.51 -17.18 12.32
N LYS A 288 0.55 -18.47 12.72
CA LYS A 288 0.26 -18.87 14.10
C LYS A 288 1.31 -18.32 15.06
N GLY A 289 0.91 -17.32 15.88
CA GLY A 289 1.79 -16.65 16.84
C GLY A 289 2.76 -15.63 16.24
N GLY A 290 2.76 -15.45 14.90
CA GLY A 290 3.62 -14.46 14.23
C GLY A 290 2.96 -13.11 13.96
N LEU A 291 1.63 -13.07 13.85
CA LEU A 291 0.91 -11.81 13.59
C LEU A 291 0.70 -11.00 14.87
N ASN A 292 1.03 -9.72 14.81
CA ASN A 292 0.85 -8.76 15.90
C ASN A 292 -0.06 -7.63 15.45
N ILE A 293 -1.38 -7.86 15.55
CA ILE A 293 -2.44 -6.94 15.11
C ILE A 293 -3.33 -6.61 16.29
N GLU A 294 -3.46 -5.33 16.61
CA GLU A 294 -4.37 -4.80 17.63
C GLU A 294 -5.53 -4.03 16.97
N ILE A 295 -6.71 -4.12 17.55
CA ILE A 295 -7.88 -3.32 17.17
C ILE A 295 -7.91 -2.10 18.06
N SER A 296 -7.95 -0.90 17.45
CA SER A 296 -7.97 0.39 18.14
C SER A 296 -9.36 1.03 18.06
#